data_2a3171e9244a59e0316ff09046bee3d2
#
_entry.id   2a3171e9244a59e0316ff09046bee3d2
#
_cell.length_a   1.000
_cell.length_b   1.000
_cell.length_c   1.000
_cell.angle_alpha   90.00
_cell.angle_beta   90.00
_cell.angle_gamma   90.00
#
_symmetry.space_group_name_H-M   'P 1'
#
loop_
_entity.id
_entity.type
_entity.pdbx_description
1 polymer ?
#
loop_
_entity_poly.entity_id
_entity_poly.type
_entity_poly.pdbx_seq_one_letter_code
_entity_poly.pdbx_strand_id
1 'polypeptide(L)'
;PEKAGWSVEKIAEGWDVLMRGLGYDRFFAQGGDWGAMVTSAIGAQNKGGCAAIHVNMAVATPPPEVLASPTPFEAQSLMRAGWYQEKDSGYSKIQSTRPQTLGYALTDSPVGQMCWIIEKFHGWSDCDGHPENVFTRDHLLDNVMLYWLNATAASSARLYWHSFAAGNLAEVQVPTGISAFPKELFRPSRRWAETRYK
;
A
#
# COMPACT_ATOMS: atom_id res chain seq x y z
N PRO A 1 -10.33 -3.53 13.52
CA PRO A 1 -10.72 -4.79 14.17
C PRO A 1 -10.53 -4.70 15.68
N GLU A 2 -11.40 -5.35 16.44
CA GLU A 2 -11.34 -5.39 17.92
C GLU A 2 -10.12 -6.18 18.43
N LYS A 3 -9.63 -7.11 17.62
CA LYS A 3 -8.46 -7.94 17.93
C LYS A 3 -7.24 -7.45 17.19
N ALA A 4 -6.09 -7.46 17.87
CA ALA A 4 -4.78 -7.24 17.27
C ALA A 4 -4.35 -8.39 16.35
N GLY A 5 -3.29 -8.19 15.53
CA GLY A 5 -2.70 -9.23 14.70
C GLY A 5 -3.22 -9.30 13.27
N TRP A 6 -3.96 -8.30 12.81
CA TRP A 6 -4.38 -8.19 11.40
C TRP A 6 -3.26 -7.60 10.55
N SER A 7 -2.29 -8.45 10.22
CA SER A 7 -1.25 -8.14 9.22
C SER A 7 -1.77 -8.31 7.79
N VAL A 8 -0.95 -7.91 6.81
CA VAL A 8 -1.20 -8.14 5.38
C VAL A 8 -1.49 -9.61 5.08
N GLU A 9 -0.72 -10.53 5.63
CA GLU A 9 -0.87 -11.97 5.42
C GLU A 9 -2.21 -12.48 5.99
N LYS A 10 -2.59 -11.96 7.17
CA LYS A 10 -3.86 -12.34 7.81
C LYS A 10 -5.07 -11.79 7.06
N ILE A 11 -4.95 -10.59 6.49
CA ILE A 11 -5.99 -10.02 5.63
C ILE A 11 -6.11 -10.84 4.34
N ALA A 12 -4.99 -11.23 3.72
CA ALA A 12 -4.98 -12.08 2.54
C ALA A 12 -5.67 -13.44 2.78
N GLU A 13 -5.43 -14.07 3.94
CA GLU A 13 -6.15 -15.28 4.36
C GLU A 13 -7.67 -15.04 4.46
N GLY A 14 -8.05 -13.91 5.06
CA GLY A 14 -9.47 -13.54 5.20
C GLY A 14 -10.17 -13.39 3.85
N TRP A 15 -9.51 -12.79 2.87
CA TRP A 15 -10.05 -12.66 1.51
C TRP A 15 -10.20 -14.01 0.81
N ASP A 16 -9.24 -14.93 0.93
CA ASP A 16 -9.38 -16.28 0.36
C ASP A 16 -10.57 -17.03 0.98
N VAL A 17 -10.72 -16.97 2.30
CA VAL A 17 -11.87 -17.57 3.01
C VAL A 17 -13.19 -16.94 2.54
N LEU A 18 -13.26 -15.63 2.39
CA LEU A 18 -14.45 -14.93 1.92
C LEU A 18 -14.83 -15.36 0.51
N MET A 19 -13.89 -15.38 -0.43
CA MET A 19 -14.16 -15.76 -1.82
C MET A 19 -14.68 -17.19 -1.92
N ARG A 20 -14.07 -18.13 -1.19
CA ARG A 20 -14.56 -19.51 -1.12
C ARG A 20 -15.95 -19.61 -0.46
N GLY A 21 -16.18 -18.87 0.61
CA GLY A 21 -17.49 -18.81 1.28
C GLY A 21 -18.62 -18.26 0.40
N LEU A 22 -18.27 -17.41 -0.57
CA LEU A 22 -19.18 -16.89 -1.59
C LEU A 22 -19.34 -17.83 -2.80
N GLY A 23 -18.65 -18.97 -2.84
CA GLY A 23 -18.70 -19.96 -3.91
C GLY A 23 -17.79 -19.66 -5.10
N TYR A 24 -16.80 -18.78 -4.95
CA TYR A 24 -15.80 -18.50 -6.00
C TYR A 24 -14.59 -19.41 -5.82
N ASP A 25 -14.55 -20.53 -6.52
CA ASP A 25 -13.42 -21.44 -6.55
C ASP A 25 -12.23 -20.88 -7.35
N ARG A 26 -12.48 -19.92 -8.25
CA ARG A 26 -11.49 -19.24 -9.04
C ARG A 26 -11.78 -17.74 -9.11
N PHE A 27 -10.79 -16.91 -8.75
CA PHE A 27 -10.90 -15.46 -8.76
C PHE A 27 -9.60 -14.79 -9.18
N PHE A 28 -9.67 -13.50 -9.46
CA PHE A 28 -8.54 -12.60 -9.69
C PHE A 28 -8.52 -11.56 -8.57
N ALA A 29 -7.32 -11.11 -8.19
CA ALA A 29 -7.18 -10.06 -7.19
C ALA A 29 -6.46 -8.85 -7.78
N GLN A 30 -6.89 -7.65 -7.39
CA GLN A 30 -6.26 -6.39 -7.75
C GLN A 30 -6.08 -5.51 -6.51
N GLY A 31 -4.95 -4.78 -6.45
CA GLY A 31 -4.72 -3.85 -5.36
C GLY A 31 -3.65 -2.82 -5.66
N GLY A 32 -3.81 -1.67 -5.01
CA GLY A 32 -2.83 -0.58 -4.93
C GLY A 32 -2.53 -0.25 -3.49
N ASP A 33 -1.45 0.48 -3.19
CA ASP A 33 -1.03 0.81 -1.82
C ASP A 33 -0.95 -0.44 -0.91
N TRP A 34 -1.56 -0.43 0.26
CA TRP A 34 -1.71 -1.63 1.11
C TRP A 34 -2.43 -2.78 0.40
N GLY A 35 -3.37 -2.45 -0.50
CA GLY A 35 -4.02 -3.44 -1.35
C GLY A 35 -3.03 -4.17 -2.26
N ALA A 36 -1.97 -3.53 -2.75
CA ALA A 36 -0.90 -4.19 -3.49
C ALA A 36 -0.14 -5.22 -2.62
N MET A 37 0.11 -4.88 -1.35
CA MET A 37 0.75 -5.79 -0.40
C MET A 37 -0.15 -7.00 -0.09
N VAL A 38 -1.46 -6.75 0.17
CA VAL A 38 -2.45 -7.81 0.42
C VAL A 38 -2.62 -8.71 -0.80
N THR A 39 -2.76 -8.12 -1.99
CA THR A 39 -2.90 -8.86 -3.25
C THR A 39 -1.66 -9.71 -3.54
N SER A 40 -0.46 -9.15 -3.31
CA SER A 40 0.80 -9.90 -3.42
C SER A 40 0.86 -11.06 -2.41
N ALA A 41 0.37 -10.85 -1.19
CA ALA A 41 0.31 -11.92 -0.18
C ALA A 41 -0.69 -13.04 -0.58
N ILE A 42 -1.83 -12.70 -1.20
CA ILE A 42 -2.75 -13.70 -1.76
C ILE A 42 -2.03 -14.56 -2.81
N GLY A 43 -1.31 -13.91 -3.75
CA GLY A 43 -0.56 -14.61 -4.79
C GLY A 43 0.62 -15.42 -4.27
N ALA A 44 1.28 -14.98 -3.19
CA ALA A 44 2.37 -15.69 -2.54
C ALA A 44 1.89 -16.90 -1.73
N GLN A 45 0.77 -16.77 -1.00
CA GLN A 45 0.16 -17.87 -0.24
C GLN A 45 -0.36 -18.98 -1.16
N ASN A 46 -0.78 -18.64 -2.37
CA ASN A 46 -1.21 -19.53 -3.45
C ASN A 46 -2.08 -20.70 -2.97
N LYS A 47 -3.21 -20.39 -2.31
CA LYS A 47 -4.16 -21.40 -1.78
C LYS A 47 -5.03 -22.05 -2.85
N GLY A 48 -4.72 -21.82 -4.14
CA GLY A 48 -5.33 -22.48 -5.28
C GLY A 48 -6.56 -21.79 -5.88
N GLY A 49 -7.15 -20.79 -5.19
CA GLY A 49 -8.31 -20.05 -5.72
C GLY A 49 -7.92 -18.83 -6.58
N CYS A 50 -6.86 -18.13 -6.22
CA CYS A 50 -6.39 -16.97 -6.98
C CYS A 50 -5.65 -17.39 -8.25
N ALA A 51 -6.20 -17.07 -9.42
CA ALA A 51 -5.65 -17.48 -10.71
C ALA A 51 -4.57 -16.54 -11.24
N ALA A 52 -4.66 -15.26 -10.94
CA ALA A 52 -3.68 -14.21 -11.26
C ALA A 52 -3.96 -12.96 -10.42
N ILE A 53 -2.95 -12.10 -10.34
CA ILE A 53 -3.10 -10.81 -9.65
C ILE A 53 -2.73 -9.65 -10.57
N HIS A 54 -3.23 -8.46 -10.23
CA HIS A 54 -2.77 -7.20 -10.79
C HIS A 54 -2.45 -6.22 -9.66
N VAL A 55 -1.31 -5.55 -9.75
CA VAL A 55 -0.91 -4.54 -8.76
C VAL A 55 -0.45 -3.25 -9.42
N ASN A 56 -0.80 -2.12 -8.85
CA ASN A 56 -0.03 -0.89 -8.95
C ASN A 56 0.76 -0.70 -7.65
N MET A 57 1.79 0.12 -7.65
CA MET A 57 2.77 0.21 -6.55
C MET A 57 3.40 -1.15 -6.23
N ALA A 58 3.95 -1.82 -7.25
CA ALA A 58 4.64 -3.09 -7.05
C ALA A 58 5.91 -2.89 -6.21
N VAL A 59 5.99 -3.56 -5.05
CA VAL A 59 7.13 -3.48 -4.14
C VAL A 59 7.98 -4.73 -4.30
N ALA A 60 9.25 -4.54 -4.70
CA ALA A 60 10.25 -5.61 -4.82
C ALA A 60 11.61 -5.08 -4.36
N THR A 61 12.52 -5.95 -3.95
CA THR A 61 13.89 -5.58 -3.62
C THR A 61 14.70 -5.42 -4.90
N PRO A 62 15.42 -4.30 -5.11
CA PRO A 62 16.28 -4.16 -6.29
C PRO A 62 17.40 -5.18 -6.24
N PRO A 63 17.61 -5.96 -7.32
CA PRO A 63 18.70 -6.93 -7.37
C PRO A 63 20.06 -6.22 -7.52
N PRO A 64 21.17 -6.90 -7.17
CA PRO A 64 22.51 -6.32 -7.20
C PRO A 64 22.89 -5.67 -8.55
N GLU A 65 22.48 -6.24 -9.66
CA GLU A 65 22.75 -5.71 -10.99
C GLU A 65 22.00 -4.40 -11.29
N VAL A 66 20.83 -4.18 -10.72
CA VAL A 66 20.13 -2.88 -10.80
C VAL A 66 20.85 -1.83 -9.98
N LEU A 67 21.38 -2.21 -8.80
CA LEU A 67 22.13 -1.29 -7.95
C LEU A 67 23.49 -0.94 -8.55
N ALA A 68 24.16 -1.91 -9.17
CA ALA A 68 25.51 -1.72 -9.76
C ALA A 68 25.46 -0.94 -11.09
N SER A 69 24.43 -1.15 -11.92
CA SER A 69 24.31 -0.53 -13.24
C SER A 69 22.85 -0.24 -13.58
N PRO A 70 22.25 0.77 -12.92
CA PRO A 70 20.86 1.12 -13.17
C PRO A 70 20.70 1.78 -14.56
N THR A 71 19.63 1.42 -15.25
CA THR A 71 19.16 2.20 -16.40
C THR A 71 18.70 3.60 -15.94
N PRO A 72 18.53 4.57 -16.85
CA PRO A 72 18.00 5.90 -16.47
C PRO A 72 16.65 5.83 -15.73
N PHE A 73 15.76 4.92 -16.15
CA PHE A 73 14.49 4.68 -15.47
C PHE A 73 14.68 4.14 -14.04
N GLU A 74 15.56 3.16 -13.86
CA GLU A 74 15.84 2.56 -12.55
C GLU A 74 16.54 3.56 -11.61
N ALA A 75 17.48 4.34 -12.13
CA ALA A 75 18.13 5.40 -11.36
C ALA A 75 17.11 6.43 -10.84
N GLN A 76 16.18 6.87 -11.69
CA GLN A 76 15.08 7.75 -11.28
C GLN A 76 14.19 7.10 -10.22
N SER A 77 13.87 5.81 -10.38
CA SER A 77 13.04 5.05 -9.43
C SER A 77 13.72 4.89 -8.08
N LEU A 78 15.02 4.61 -8.05
CA LEU A 78 15.81 4.53 -6.82
C LEU A 78 15.91 5.89 -6.12
N MET A 79 16.13 6.97 -6.87
CA MET A 79 16.14 8.34 -6.32
C MET A 79 14.79 8.70 -5.69
N ARG A 80 13.68 8.38 -6.35
CA ARG A 80 12.35 8.65 -5.83
C ARG A 80 12.05 7.84 -4.56
N ALA A 81 12.41 6.56 -4.54
CA ALA A 81 12.27 5.72 -3.35
C ALA A 81 13.13 6.26 -2.18
N GLY A 82 14.35 6.71 -2.45
CA GLY A 82 15.22 7.36 -1.46
C GLY A 82 14.62 8.66 -0.93
N TRP A 83 14.10 9.51 -1.80
CA TRP A 83 13.41 10.73 -1.42
C TRP A 83 12.18 10.45 -0.53
N TYR A 84 11.37 9.47 -0.92
CA TYR A 84 10.24 9.04 -0.09
C TYR A 84 10.67 8.63 1.30
N GLN A 85 11.70 7.79 1.41
CA GLN A 85 12.21 7.32 2.70
C GLN A 85 12.73 8.46 3.58
N GLU A 86 13.39 9.44 3.00
CA GLU A 86 13.99 10.56 3.73
C GLU A 86 12.97 11.66 4.07
N LYS A 87 12.10 12.03 3.12
CA LYS A 87 11.30 13.25 3.19
C LYS A 87 9.80 13.02 3.41
N ASP A 88 9.25 11.85 3.03
CA ASP A 88 7.80 11.65 3.00
C ASP A 88 7.30 10.40 3.77
N SER A 89 8.20 9.61 4.34
CA SER A 89 7.86 8.40 5.09
C SER A 89 7.49 8.63 6.57
N GLY A 90 7.47 9.88 7.04
CA GLY A 90 7.24 10.22 8.45
C GLY A 90 5.95 9.65 9.01
N TYR A 91 4.85 9.76 8.26
CA TYR A 91 3.55 9.19 8.61
C TYR A 91 3.64 7.67 8.85
N SER A 92 4.33 6.97 7.96
CA SER A 92 4.50 5.51 8.01
C SER A 92 5.33 5.09 9.22
N LYS A 93 6.41 5.83 9.54
CA LYS A 93 7.25 5.58 10.72
C LYS A 93 6.48 5.75 12.03
N ILE A 94 5.65 6.80 12.13
CA ILE A 94 4.82 7.01 13.32
C ILE A 94 3.78 5.89 13.44
N GLN A 95 3.08 5.58 12.36
CA GLN A 95 2.04 4.54 12.35
C GLN A 95 2.62 3.14 12.64
N SER A 96 3.84 2.84 12.19
CA SER A 96 4.49 1.55 12.44
C SER A 96 5.14 1.43 13.82
N THR A 97 5.37 2.53 14.55
CA THR A 97 6.08 2.52 15.82
C THR A 97 5.24 2.98 17.02
N ARG A 98 4.36 3.96 16.82
CA ARG A 98 3.52 4.56 17.87
C ARG A 98 2.09 4.85 17.37
N PRO A 99 1.39 3.83 16.80
CA PRO A 99 0.07 4.02 16.21
C PRO A 99 -0.97 4.55 17.21
N GLN A 100 -0.92 4.12 18.46
CA GLN A 100 -1.88 4.53 19.47
C GLN A 100 -1.73 6.00 19.87
N THR A 101 -0.50 6.49 19.98
CA THR A 101 -0.21 7.89 20.31
C THR A 101 -0.78 8.82 19.22
N LEU A 102 -0.51 8.50 17.96
CA LEU A 102 -1.08 9.24 16.83
C LEU A 102 -2.60 9.12 16.79
N GLY A 103 -3.13 7.91 17.05
CA GLY A 103 -4.55 7.62 17.02
C GLY A 103 -5.38 8.50 17.93
N TYR A 104 -4.89 8.88 19.12
CA TYR A 104 -5.58 9.83 20.01
C TYR A 104 -5.73 11.19 19.34
N ALA A 105 -4.65 11.75 18.78
CA ALA A 105 -4.68 13.06 18.14
C ALA A 105 -5.59 13.09 16.90
N LEU A 106 -5.54 12.08 16.06
CA LEU A 106 -6.35 12.00 14.85
C LEU A 106 -7.84 11.71 15.14
N THR A 107 -8.15 11.03 16.24
CA THR A 107 -9.54 10.80 16.68
C THR A 107 -10.14 12.02 17.37
N ASP A 108 -9.32 12.86 18.00
CA ASP A 108 -9.77 14.06 18.73
C ASP A 108 -9.97 15.26 17.80
N SER A 109 -9.19 15.37 16.71
CA SER A 109 -9.21 16.53 15.83
C SER A 109 -9.63 16.18 14.39
N PRO A 110 -10.83 16.63 13.94
CA PRO A 110 -11.25 16.46 12.55
C PRO A 110 -10.30 17.16 11.56
N VAL A 111 -9.78 18.34 11.94
CA VAL A 111 -8.78 19.06 11.14
C VAL A 111 -7.46 18.30 11.09
N GLY A 112 -7.03 17.71 12.21
CA GLY A 112 -5.84 16.88 12.26
C GLY A 112 -5.97 15.65 11.35
N GLN A 113 -7.11 14.96 11.40
CA GLN A 113 -7.41 13.82 10.51
C GLN A 113 -7.45 14.24 9.03
N MET A 114 -8.07 15.38 8.74
CA MET A 114 -8.12 15.95 7.39
C MET A 114 -6.70 16.26 6.88
N CYS A 115 -5.89 17.00 7.62
CA CYS A 115 -4.53 17.34 7.19
C CYS A 115 -3.67 16.10 6.96
N TRP A 116 -3.81 15.09 7.83
CA TRP A 116 -3.07 13.82 7.72
C TRP A 116 -3.35 13.08 6.41
N ILE A 117 -4.58 13.11 5.93
CA ILE A 117 -5.01 12.45 4.69
C ILE A 117 -4.75 13.34 3.47
N ILE A 118 -5.20 14.61 3.49
CA ILE A 118 -5.15 15.51 2.32
C ILE A 118 -3.72 15.85 1.91
N GLU A 119 -2.77 15.90 2.86
CA GLU A 119 -1.34 16.01 2.53
C GLU A 119 -0.89 14.95 1.52
N LYS A 120 -1.41 13.70 1.64
CA LYS A 120 -1.04 12.60 0.74
C LYS A 120 -1.76 12.69 -0.60
N PHE A 121 -3.00 13.15 -0.63
CA PHE A 121 -3.66 13.49 -1.89
C PHE A 121 -2.88 14.56 -2.66
N HIS A 122 -2.34 15.57 -1.97
CA HIS A 122 -1.49 16.60 -2.58
C HIS A 122 -0.16 16.01 -3.08
N GLY A 123 0.55 15.24 -2.25
CA GLY A 123 1.91 14.76 -2.55
C GLY A 123 1.97 13.61 -3.56
N TRP A 124 0.90 12.79 -3.65
CA TRP A 124 0.93 11.54 -4.41
C TRP A 124 0.03 11.53 -5.65
N SER A 125 -0.69 12.61 -5.92
CA SER A 125 -1.45 12.75 -7.14
C SER A 125 -0.80 13.74 -8.11
N ASP A 126 -1.14 13.62 -9.41
CA ASP A 126 -0.73 14.58 -10.44
C ASP A 126 -1.70 15.74 -10.48
N CYS A 127 -1.74 16.54 -9.43
CA CYS A 127 -2.72 17.57 -9.17
C CYS A 127 -2.25 19.00 -9.48
N ASP A 128 -1.10 19.15 -10.11
CA ASP A 128 -0.54 20.47 -10.46
C ASP A 128 -0.55 21.47 -9.29
N GLY A 129 -0.09 21.01 -8.13
CA GLY A 129 0.06 21.83 -6.91
C GLY A 129 -1.21 22.02 -6.07
N HIS A 130 -2.38 21.54 -6.50
CA HIS A 130 -3.59 21.62 -5.66
C HIS A 130 -4.52 20.41 -5.86
N PRO A 131 -4.91 19.68 -4.79
CA PRO A 131 -5.74 18.48 -4.93
C PRO A 131 -7.08 18.70 -5.63
N GLU A 132 -7.71 19.89 -5.47
CA GLU A 132 -8.99 20.20 -6.08
C GLU A 132 -8.91 20.35 -7.61
N ASN A 133 -7.71 20.36 -8.21
CA ASN A 133 -7.55 20.29 -9.67
C ASN A 133 -7.94 18.93 -10.25
N VAL A 134 -7.93 17.88 -9.44
CA VAL A 134 -8.20 16.47 -9.85
C VAL A 134 -9.32 15.83 -9.06
N PHE A 135 -9.58 16.29 -7.83
CA PHE A 135 -10.62 15.76 -6.97
C PHE A 135 -11.58 16.86 -6.57
N THR A 136 -12.86 16.56 -6.49
CA THR A 136 -13.81 17.52 -5.90
C THR A 136 -13.55 17.63 -4.39
N ARG A 137 -13.91 18.76 -3.80
CA ARG A 137 -13.82 18.96 -2.35
C ARG A 137 -14.64 17.92 -1.59
N ASP A 138 -15.83 17.61 -2.07
CA ASP A 138 -16.69 16.59 -1.47
C ASP A 138 -16.02 15.21 -1.49
N HIS A 139 -15.41 14.82 -2.60
CA HIS A 139 -14.65 13.57 -2.68
C HIS A 139 -13.51 13.48 -1.65
N LEU A 140 -12.76 14.59 -1.46
CA LEU A 140 -11.69 14.66 -0.47
C LEU A 140 -12.26 14.57 0.94
N LEU A 141 -13.36 15.27 1.23
CA LEU A 141 -14.02 15.25 2.54
C LEU A 141 -14.66 13.88 2.82
N ASP A 142 -15.31 13.26 1.86
CA ASP A 142 -15.87 11.91 2.01
C ASP A 142 -14.80 10.91 2.42
N ASN A 143 -13.62 10.97 1.80
CA ASN A 143 -12.49 10.13 2.18
C ASN A 143 -12.08 10.34 3.66
N VAL A 144 -11.98 11.58 4.10
CA VAL A 144 -11.68 11.91 5.50
C VAL A 144 -12.78 11.41 6.44
N MET A 145 -14.05 11.57 6.05
CA MET A 145 -15.20 11.17 6.86
C MET A 145 -15.31 9.66 7.05
N LEU A 146 -14.83 8.84 6.11
CA LEU A 146 -14.75 7.37 6.29
C LEU A 146 -13.91 7.00 7.53
N TYR A 147 -12.88 7.76 7.84
CA TYR A 147 -12.05 7.57 9.03
C TYR A 147 -12.65 8.27 10.24
N TRP A 148 -13.08 9.52 10.06
CA TRP A 148 -13.54 10.36 11.16
C TRP A 148 -14.82 9.85 11.82
N LEU A 149 -15.88 9.60 11.04
CA LEU A 149 -17.18 9.15 11.56
C LEU A 149 -17.10 7.80 12.28
N ASN A 150 -16.20 6.93 11.81
CA ASN A 150 -16.02 5.60 12.38
C ASN A 150 -14.95 5.56 13.49
N ALA A 151 -14.30 6.68 13.81
CA ALA A 151 -13.18 6.76 14.75
C ALA A 151 -12.08 5.71 14.47
N THR A 152 -11.75 5.48 13.17
CA THR A 152 -10.88 4.38 12.74
C THR A 152 -9.42 4.78 12.55
N ALA A 153 -9.02 6.00 12.87
CA ALA A 153 -7.63 6.47 12.75
C ALA A 153 -6.63 5.54 13.45
N ALA A 154 -6.88 5.22 14.72
CA ALA A 154 -6.00 4.34 15.49
C ALA A 154 -5.98 2.91 14.95
N SER A 155 -7.12 2.38 14.51
CA SER A 155 -7.20 1.02 13.97
C SER A 155 -6.52 0.89 12.60
N SER A 156 -6.63 1.90 11.74
CA SER A 156 -5.94 1.95 10.45
C SER A 156 -4.42 2.04 10.62
N ALA A 157 -3.94 2.86 11.56
CA ALA A 157 -2.51 2.98 11.87
C ALA A 157 -1.90 1.65 12.36
N ARG A 158 -2.68 0.81 13.05
CA ARG A 158 -2.22 -0.53 13.51
C ARG A 158 -1.92 -1.51 12.38
N LEU A 159 -2.43 -1.31 11.17
CA LEU A 159 -2.03 -2.10 10.00
C LEU A 159 -0.51 -1.98 9.78
N TYR A 160 0.01 -0.76 9.85
CA TYR A 160 1.46 -0.49 9.73
C TYR A 160 2.27 -1.19 10.83
N TRP A 161 1.81 -1.08 12.08
CA TRP A 161 2.44 -1.77 13.22
C TRP A 161 2.55 -3.28 13.01
N HIS A 162 1.47 -3.92 12.57
CA HIS A 162 1.45 -5.37 12.41
C HIS A 162 2.21 -5.85 11.16
N SER A 163 2.21 -5.07 10.09
CA SER A 163 2.73 -5.50 8.80
C SER A 163 4.22 -5.22 8.61
N PHE A 164 4.74 -4.11 9.12
CA PHE A 164 6.17 -3.82 9.03
C PHE A 164 7.03 -4.69 9.97
N ALA A 165 6.45 -5.24 11.02
CA ALA A 165 7.15 -6.19 11.88
C ALA A 165 7.45 -7.54 11.19
N ALA A 166 6.69 -7.91 10.16
CA ALA A 166 6.83 -9.18 9.46
C ALA A 166 7.96 -9.23 8.41
N GLY A 167 8.42 -8.08 7.91
CA GLY A 167 9.69 -7.88 7.17
C GLY A 167 9.95 -8.71 5.90
N ASN A 168 9.07 -9.60 5.47
CA ASN A 168 9.38 -10.54 4.39
C ASN A 168 8.51 -10.32 3.15
N LEU A 169 9.18 -10.01 2.01
CA LEU A 169 8.56 -9.92 0.69
C LEU A 169 8.60 -11.32 0.03
N ALA A 170 7.64 -12.18 0.39
CA ALA A 170 7.53 -13.50 -0.22
C ALA A 170 7.33 -13.41 -1.75
N GLU A 171 7.91 -14.37 -2.47
CA GLU A 171 7.76 -14.50 -3.92
C GLU A 171 6.31 -14.79 -4.29
N VAL A 172 5.81 -14.09 -5.31
CA VAL A 172 4.44 -14.28 -5.82
C VAL A 172 4.43 -15.44 -6.81
N GLN A 173 3.59 -16.43 -6.58
CA GLN A 173 3.57 -17.70 -7.31
C GLN A 173 2.57 -17.74 -8.47
N VAL A 174 1.71 -16.73 -8.59
CA VAL A 174 0.70 -16.65 -9.66
C VAL A 174 1.08 -15.59 -10.70
N PRO A 175 0.59 -15.71 -11.96
CA PRO A 175 0.80 -14.70 -12.98
C PRO A 175 0.42 -13.30 -12.49
N THR A 176 1.30 -12.31 -12.73
CA THR A 176 1.13 -10.96 -12.20
C THR A 176 1.18 -9.90 -13.30
N GLY A 177 0.11 -9.10 -13.39
CA GLY A 177 0.12 -7.83 -14.13
C GLY A 177 0.58 -6.67 -13.23
N ILE A 178 1.40 -5.77 -13.76
CA ILE A 178 1.88 -4.59 -13.02
C ILE A 178 1.60 -3.34 -13.85
N SER A 179 0.93 -2.35 -13.23
CA SER A 179 0.81 -0.99 -13.76
C SER A 179 1.76 -0.06 -13.00
N ALA A 180 2.74 0.49 -13.72
CA ALA A 180 3.70 1.47 -13.16
C ALA A 180 3.31 2.88 -13.60
N PHE A 181 2.57 3.60 -12.75
CA PHE A 181 2.14 4.97 -13.03
C PHE A 181 3.28 5.99 -12.88
N PRO A 182 3.27 7.12 -13.64
CA PRO A 182 4.35 8.09 -13.65
C PRO A 182 4.70 8.69 -12.28
N LYS A 183 3.69 8.92 -11.42
CA LYS A 183 3.85 9.51 -10.07
C LYS A 183 3.92 8.47 -8.95
N GLU A 184 3.94 7.17 -9.26
CA GLU A 184 4.01 6.11 -8.27
C GLU A 184 5.26 6.19 -7.41
N LEU A 185 5.12 5.87 -6.12
CA LEU A 185 6.22 5.91 -5.15
C LEU A 185 7.30 4.86 -5.43
N PHE A 186 6.87 3.64 -5.79
CA PHE A 186 7.75 2.51 -6.10
C PHE A 186 7.48 2.03 -7.52
N ARG A 187 8.47 2.23 -8.39
CA ARG A 187 8.38 1.94 -9.83
C ARG A 187 9.49 0.98 -10.24
N PRO A 188 9.40 -0.31 -9.92
CA PRO A 188 10.40 -1.26 -10.37
C PRO A 188 10.37 -1.41 -11.89
N SER A 189 11.53 -1.55 -12.52
CA SER A 189 11.64 -2.03 -13.89
C SER A 189 11.19 -3.51 -13.96
N ARG A 190 10.97 -4.03 -15.16
CA ARG A 190 10.59 -5.43 -15.34
C ARG A 190 11.59 -6.38 -14.68
N ARG A 191 12.90 -6.26 -14.98
CA ARG A 191 13.93 -7.11 -14.38
C ARG A 191 14.03 -6.97 -12.85
N TRP A 192 13.68 -5.80 -12.32
CA TRP A 192 13.59 -5.60 -10.88
C TRP A 192 12.32 -6.26 -10.31
N ALA A 193 11.17 -6.07 -10.94
CA ALA A 193 9.91 -6.66 -10.48
C ALA A 193 9.94 -8.20 -10.52
N GLU A 194 10.58 -8.80 -11.54
CA GLU A 194 10.71 -10.25 -11.71
C GLU A 194 11.52 -10.94 -10.59
N THR A 195 12.19 -10.19 -9.71
CA THR A 195 12.77 -10.77 -8.48
C THR A 195 11.73 -11.24 -7.47
N ARG A 196 10.48 -10.80 -7.61
CA ARG A 196 9.39 -11.12 -6.70
C ARG A 196 8.14 -11.65 -7.41
N TYR A 197 7.83 -11.13 -8.58
CA TYR A 197 6.60 -11.40 -9.32
C TYR A 197 6.88 -12.27 -10.53
N LYS A 198 6.04 -13.27 -10.76
CA LYS A 198 6.11 -14.17 -11.94
C LYS A 198 5.22 -13.71 -13.08
#